data_6f9a8f3264e102cbd4d1036fe745f3a0
#
_entry.id   6f9a8f3264e102cbd4d1036fe745f3a0
#
_cell.length_a   1.000
_cell.length_b   1.000
_cell.length_c   1.000
_cell.angle_alpha   90.00
_cell.angle_beta   90.00
_cell.angle_gamma   90.00
#
_symmetry.space_group_name_H-M   'P 1'
#
loop_
_entity.id
_entity.type
_entity.pdbx_description
1 polymer ?
#
loop_
_entity_poly.entity_id
_entity_poly.type
_entity_poly.pdbx_seq_one_letter_code
_entity_poly.pdbx_strand_id
1 'polypeptide(L)'
;SNARNYTYCFDPKVRASLWVAYPLHSAYTSGSGNRNYSDFGYDPKVDDELQAALGRGSYNGWYDRGHQIPAADRKCSQQMMDQTFYATNMTPQQGKFNQNKWGVLEGRVRNMICSDTLYVVTGAYFEGEHDSSIANKTTDKSANNCPTPTYYYKALLRTKKGNTGKTINEISDANQLRAIAFWLEHADTGNDTNITAADCISVAELEKRTGFTFFPMIDDAIEAEVKRAAVPSEWGVN
;
A
#
# COMPACT_ATOMS: atom_id res chain seq x y z
N SER A 1 -17.72 14.15 -8.91
CA SER A 1 -16.94 14.49 -7.71
C SER A 1 -15.45 14.48 -8.06
N ASN A 2 -14.75 15.60 -7.83
CA ASN A 2 -13.28 15.69 -8.00
C ASN A 2 -12.54 15.17 -6.74
N ALA A 3 -13.13 14.22 -6.01
CA ALA A 3 -12.47 13.64 -4.85
C ALA A 3 -11.24 12.85 -5.27
N ARG A 4 -10.12 13.13 -4.58
CA ARG A 4 -8.86 12.40 -4.79
C ARG A 4 -9.05 10.94 -4.39
N ASN A 5 -8.75 10.02 -5.30
CA ASN A 5 -8.85 8.59 -5.05
C ASN A 5 -7.70 8.10 -4.15
N TYR A 6 -6.47 8.40 -4.55
CA TYR A 6 -5.24 8.12 -3.81
C TYR A 6 -4.13 9.07 -4.27
N THR A 7 -3.05 9.09 -3.54
CA THR A 7 -1.81 9.81 -3.88
C THR A 7 -0.68 8.79 -3.93
N TYR A 8 0.28 8.99 -4.82
CA TYR A 8 1.43 8.09 -4.94
C TYR A 8 2.73 8.86 -5.17
N CYS A 9 3.84 8.23 -4.82
CA CYS A 9 5.19 8.65 -5.15
C CYS A 9 5.74 7.69 -6.20
N PHE A 10 5.70 8.09 -7.47
CA PHE A 10 6.17 7.27 -8.57
C PHE A 10 7.65 7.55 -8.86
N ASP A 11 8.45 6.49 -9.01
CA ASP A 11 9.83 6.58 -9.44
C ASP A 11 9.98 5.97 -10.85
N PRO A 12 10.27 6.79 -11.87
CA PRO A 12 10.43 6.30 -13.23
C PRO A 12 11.65 5.37 -13.41
N LYS A 13 12.62 5.40 -12.51
CA LYS A 13 13.80 4.51 -12.59
C LYS A 13 13.40 3.06 -12.32
N VAL A 14 12.52 2.83 -11.36
CA VAL A 14 11.98 1.50 -11.05
C VAL A 14 10.61 1.25 -11.71
N ARG A 15 10.05 2.26 -12.39
CA ARG A 15 8.74 2.18 -13.07
C ARG A 15 7.61 1.72 -12.14
N ALA A 16 7.66 2.15 -10.90
CA ALA A 16 6.70 1.80 -9.87
C ALA A 16 6.54 2.91 -8.84
N SER A 17 5.43 2.92 -8.14
CA SER A 17 5.27 3.78 -6.98
C SER A 17 5.99 3.20 -5.77
N LEU A 18 6.81 4.02 -5.11
CA LEU A 18 7.49 3.67 -3.86
C LEU A 18 6.49 3.59 -2.72
N TRP A 19 5.45 4.41 -2.76
CA TRP A 19 4.29 4.33 -1.88
C TRP A 19 3.02 4.86 -2.55
N VAL A 20 1.88 4.38 -2.04
CA VAL A 20 0.53 4.85 -2.38
C VAL A 20 -0.21 5.12 -1.08
N ALA A 21 -0.74 6.34 -0.91
CA ALA A 21 -1.47 6.78 0.27
C ALA A 21 -2.95 7.03 -0.03
N TYR A 22 -3.82 6.51 0.83
CA TYR A 22 -5.26 6.64 0.61
C TYR A 22 -6.07 6.59 1.91
N PRO A 23 -7.22 7.29 1.97
CA PRO A 23 -8.19 7.09 3.03
C PRO A 23 -8.95 5.79 2.84
N LEU A 24 -9.23 5.08 3.93
CA LEU A 24 -10.06 3.88 3.94
C LEU A 24 -11.22 4.04 4.92
N HIS A 25 -12.42 3.80 4.43
CA HIS A 25 -13.67 3.91 5.15
C HIS A 25 -14.72 3.01 4.49
N SER A 26 -15.77 2.63 5.20
CA SER A 26 -16.85 1.79 4.66
C SER A 26 -17.48 2.36 3.39
N ALA A 27 -17.53 3.69 3.25
CA ALA A 27 -18.02 4.36 2.05
C ALA A 27 -17.20 4.02 0.78
N TYR A 28 -15.92 3.68 0.90
CA TYR A 28 -15.07 3.30 -0.23
C TYR A 28 -15.16 1.81 -0.56
N THR A 29 -15.41 0.97 0.44
CA THR A 29 -15.44 -0.49 0.28
C THR A 29 -16.82 -1.04 -0.07
N SER A 30 -17.85 -0.20 -0.03
CA SER A 30 -19.24 -0.53 -0.36
C SER A 30 -19.62 0.08 -1.70
N GLY A 31 -20.34 -0.68 -2.53
CA GLY A 31 -20.82 -0.20 -3.82
C GLY A 31 -20.81 -1.27 -4.90
N SER A 32 -20.99 -0.86 -6.15
CA SER A 32 -21.18 -1.72 -7.31
C SER A 32 -19.89 -1.90 -8.17
N GLY A 33 -18.77 -1.31 -7.78
CA GLY A 33 -17.50 -1.51 -8.50
C GLY A 33 -17.16 -2.99 -8.61
N ASN A 34 -16.85 -3.45 -9.80
CA ASN A 34 -16.55 -4.83 -10.11
C ASN A 34 -15.22 -4.93 -10.85
N ARG A 35 -14.24 -5.57 -10.22
CA ARG A 35 -12.89 -5.74 -10.78
C ARG A 35 -12.85 -6.47 -12.12
N ASN A 36 -13.87 -7.28 -12.43
CA ASN A 36 -13.94 -8.00 -13.69
C ASN A 36 -14.20 -7.09 -14.90
N TYR A 37 -14.56 -5.83 -14.65
CA TYR A 37 -14.74 -4.80 -15.67
C TYR A 37 -13.56 -3.85 -15.77
N SER A 38 -12.52 -4.07 -14.95
CA SER A 38 -11.31 -3.24 -14.94
C SER A 38 -10.19 -3.91 -15.72
N ASP A 39 -9.53 -3.13 -16.56
CA ASP A 39 -8.38 -3.57 -17.34
C ASP A 39 -7.10 -2.91 -16.82
N PHE A 40 -5.99 -3.65 -16.85
CA PHE A 40 -4.68 -3.10 -16.58
C PHE A 40 -4.26 -2.15 -17.70
N GLY A 41 -3.71 -1.00 -17.32
CA GLY A 41 -3.30 0.01 -18.29
C GLY A 41 -2.36 1.05 -17.72
N TYR A 42 -1.91 1.93 -18.56
CA TYR A 42 -1.09 3.06 -18.15
C TYR A 42 -1.92 4.11 -17.39
N ASP A 43 -1.30 4.74 -16.42
CA ASP A 43 -1.87 5.92 -15.76
C ASP A 43 -1.75 7.12 -16.71
N PRO A 44 -2.86 7.76 -17.09
CA PRO A 44 -2.83 8.88 -18.04
C PRO A 44 -2.13 10.15 -17.50
N LYS A 45 -1.66 10.14 -16.26
CA LYS A 45 -0.90 11.24 -15.64
C LYS A 45 0.61 11.07 -15.73
N VAL A 46 1.08 9.96 -16.24
CA VAL A 46 2.50 9.64 -16.37
C VAL A 46 2.74 9.17 -17.81
N ASP A 47 3.82 9.63 -18.42
CA ASP A 47 4.17 9.23 -19.78
C ASP A 47 4.31 7.71 -19.88
N ASP A 48 3.72 7.10 -20.91
CA ASP A 48 3.65 5.64 -21.10
C ASP A 48 5.03 4.98 -21.05
N GLU A 49 6.04 5.64 -21.64
CA GLU A 49 7.41 5.13 -21.69
C GLU A 49 8.11 5.04 -20.32
N LEU A 50 7.61 5.76 -19.33
CA LEU A 50 8.11 5.71 -17.96
C LEU A 50 7.46 4.61 -17.12
N GLN A 51 6.39 4.00 -17.62
CA GLN A 51 5.61 3.01 -16.89
C GLN A 51 5.98 1.59 -17.30
N ALA A 52 5.75 0.63 -16.40
CA ALA A 52 5.87 -0.78 -16.73
C ALA A 52 4.65 -1.22 -17.56
N ALA A 53 4.87 -1.93 -18.67
CA ALA A 53 3.78 -2.50 -19.44
C ALA A 53 3.13 -3.66 -18.69
N LEU A 54 1.81 -3.65 -18.60
CA LEU A 54 1.02 -4.61 -17.81
C LEU A 54 0.22 -5.60 -18.69
N GLY A 55 0.63 -5.81 -19.91
CA GLY A 55 0.02 -6.79 -20.80
C GLY A 55 0.13 -8.23 -20.31
N ARG A 56 -0.42 -9.15 -21.09
CA ARG A 56 -0.29 -10.58 -20.80
C ARG A 56 1.19 -10.98 -20.86
N GLY A 57 1.69 -11.59 -19.77
CA GLY A 57 3.09 -11.99 -19.62
C GLY A 57 4.00 -10.89 -19.07
N SER A 58 3.42 -9.79 -18.55
CA SER A 58 4.16 -8.79 -17.75
C SER A 58 4.94 -9.47 -16.64
N TYR A 59 6.04 -8.82 -16.24
CA TYR A 59 6.94 -9.35 -15.19
C TYR A 59 7.41 -10.78 -15.50
N ASN A 60 7.63 -11.10 -16.79
CA ASN A 60 8.04 -12.40 -17.32
C ASN A 60 7.06 -13.57 -17.04
N GLY A 61 5.85 -13.28 -16.57
CA GLY A 61 4.89 -14.31 -16.15
C GLY A 61 5.26 -15.03 -14.86
N TRP A 62 6.33 -14.62 -14.17
CA TRP A 62 6.78 -15.20 -12.91
C TRP A 62 6.17 -14.52 -11.69
N TYR A 63 5.70 -13.27 -11.88
CA TYR A 63 5.14 -12.47 -10.81
C TYR A 63 3.72 -12.04 -11.16
N ASP A 64 2.90 -11.92 -10.14
CA ASP A 64 1.59 -11.30 -10.25
C ASP A 64 1.74 -9.79 -10.44
N ARG A 65 0.76 -9.18 -11.07
CA ARG A 65 0.56 -7.72 -11.09
C ARG A 65 -0.02 -7.32 -9.74
N GLY A 66 0.87 -7.10 -8.77
CA GLY A 66 0.50 -6.83 -7.39
C GLY A 66 0.01 -5.40 -7.19
N HIS A 67 -1.19 -5.28 -6.64
CA HIS A 67 -1.76 -3.98 -6.29
C HIS A 67 -1.10 -3.40 -5.04
N GLN A 68 -0.84 -2.09 -5.04
CA GLN A 68 -0.53 -1.38 -3.81
C GLN A 68 -1.83 -1.00 -3.08
N ILE A 69 -2.68 -0.13 -3.65
CA ILE A 69 -4.06 0.00 -3.17
C ILE A 69 -4.91 -1.11 -3.79
N PRO A 70 -5.57 -1.97 -2.98
CA PRO A 70 -6.38 -3.06 -3.50
C PRO A 70 -7.64 -2.57 -4.21
N ALA A 71 -8.05 -3.23 -5.28
CA ALA A 71 -9.33 -2.96 -5.95
C ALA A 71 -10.53 -3.05 -5.00
N ALA A 72 -10.48 -3.98 -4.03
CA ALA A 72 -11.53 -4.15 -3.02
C ALA A 72 -11.72 -2.94 -2.10
N ASP A 73 -10.71 -2.05 -2.01
CA ASP A 73 -10.78 -0.83 -1.22
C ASP A 73 -11.46 0.33 -1.97
N ARG A 74 -11.89 0.13 -3.22
CA ARG A 74 -12.50 1.14 -4.11
C ARG A 74 -13.77 0.67 -4.82
N LYS A 75 -14.59 -0.12 -4.10
CA LYS A 75 -15.86 -0.61 -4.64
C LYS A 75 -16.94 0.46 -4.79
N CYS A 76 -16.74 1.64 -4.22
CA CYS A 76 -17.72 2.73 -4.24
C CYS A 76 -18.06 3.23 -5.66
N SER A 77 -17.14 3.14 -6.61
CA SER A 77 -17.41 3.43 -8.02
C SER A 77 -16.51 2.63 -8.94
N GLN A 78 -16.99 2.28 -10.14
CA GLN A 78 -16.20 1.60 -11.15
C GLN A 78 -14.97 2.44 -11.53
N GLN A 79 -15.14 3.74 -11.76
CA GLN A 79 -14.04 4.63 -12.11
C GLN A 79 -12.92 4.67 -11.07
N MET A 80 -13.25 4.69 -9.77
CA MET A 80 -12.22 4.65 -8.72
C MET A 80 -11.53 3.28 -8.66
N MET A 81 -12.27 2.21 -8.92
CA MET A 81 -11.72 0.86 -9.01
C MET A 81 -10.78 0.72 -10.22
N ASP A 82 -11.18 1.21 -11.41
CA ASP A 82 -10.36 1.13 -12.63
C ASP A 82 -8.99 1.80 -12.44
N GLN A 83 -8.95 2.92 -11.71
CA GLN A 83 -7.69 3.59 -11.39
C GLN A 83 -6.75 2.72 -10.55
N THR A 84 -7.26 1.75 -9.78
CA THR A 84 -6.40 0.82 -9.04
C THR A 84 -5.66 -0.17 -9.94
N PHE A 85 -6.04 -0.27 -11.23
CA PHE A 85 -5.40 -1.12 -12.23
C PHE A 85 -4.35 -0.39 -13.08
N TYR A 86 -4.07 0.88 -12.77
CA TYR A 86 -2.99 1.62 -13.44
C TYR A 86 -1.61 1.08 -13.08
N ALA A 87 -0.70 1.13 -14.04
CA ALA A 87 0.69 0.69 -13.87
C ALA A 87 1.38 1.38 -12.69
N THR A 88 1.04 2.63 -12.40
CA THR A 88 1.54 3.37 -11.24
C THR A 88 1.16 2.74 -9.89
N ASN A 89 0.15 1.87 -9.87
CA ASN A 89 -0.29 1.13 -8.67
C ASN A 89 0.20 -0.32 -8.65
N MET A 90 0.94 -0.76 -9.65
CA MET A 90 1.37 -2.14 -9.81
C MET A 90 2.85 -2.32 -9.52
N THR A 91 3.17 -3.46 -8.92
CA THR A 91 4.52 -3.95 -8.71
C THR A 91 4.59 -5.45 -8.94
N PRO A 92 5.74 -6.00 -9.33
CA PRO A 92 5.89 -7.45 -9.43
C PRO A 92 5.84 -8.09 -8.06
N GLN A 93 4.79 -8.87 -7.81
CA GLN A 93 4.63 -9.63 -6.57
C GLN A 93 4.72 -11.13 -6.81
N GLN A 94 5.49 -11.81 -5.98
CA GLN A 94 5.53 -13.27 -5.96
C GLN A 94 4.12 -13.82 -5.69
N GLY A 95 3.67 -14.79 -6.51
CA GLY A 95 2.26 -15.20 -6.52
C GLY A 95 1.75 -15.71 -5.16
N LYS A 96 2.55 -16.52 -4.46
CA LYS A 96 2.16 -17.03 -3.13
C LYS A 96 2.15 -15.94 -2.06
N PHE A 97 3.08 -15.00 -2.13
CA PHE A 97 3.05 -13.83 -1.27
C PHE A 97 1.79 -12.98 -1.51
N ASN A 98 1.53 -12.61 -2.77
CA ASN A 98 0.39 -11.78 -3.15
C ASN A 98 -0.95 -12.40 -2.77
N GLN A 99 -1.14 -13.68 -3.11
CA GLN A 99 -2.42 -14.37 -2.95
C GLN A 99 -2.68 -14.83 -1.51
N ASN A 100 -1.64 -15.07 -0.72
CA ASN A 100 -1.73 -15.57 0.65
C ASN A 100 -1.43 -14.48 1.67
N LYS A 101 -0.19 -14.34 2.11
CA LYS A 101 0.18 -13.49 3.25
C LYS A 101 -0.21 -12.02 3.06
N TRP A 102 0.11 -11.44 1.88
CA TRP A 102 -0.26 -10.06 1.56
C TRP A 102 -1.77 -9.86 1.41
N GLY A 103 -2.43 -10.75 0.70
CA GLY A 103 -3.90 -10.73 0.55
C GLY A 103 -4.64 -10.82 1.88
N VAL A 104 -4.13 -11.63 2.82
CA VAL A 104 -4.68 -11.70 4.19
C VAL A 104 -4.45 -10.39 4.94
N LEU A 105 -3.27 -9.77 4.83
CA LEU A 105 -3.02 -8.47 5.44
C LEU A 105 -3.99 -7.41 4.91
N GLU A 106 -4.24 -7.37 3.61
CA GLU A 106 -5.24 -6.48 3.01
C GLU A 106 -6.65 -6.70 3.58
N GLY A 107 -7.04 -7.96 3.75
CA GLY A 107 -8.31 -8.32 4.39
C GLY A 107 -8.38 -7.83 5.85
N ARG A 108 -7.31 -8.02 6.62
CA ARG A 108 -7.21 -7.53 8.00
C ARG A 108 -7.30 -6.01 8.07
N VAL A 109 -6.62 -5.28 7.17
CA VAL A 109 -6.70 -3.81 7.12
C VAL A 109 -8.14 -3.35 6.86
N ARG A 110 -8.88 -3.99 5.96
CA ARG A 110 -10.31 -3.71 5.77
C ARG A 110 -11.15 -3.96 7.02
N ASN A 111 -10.82 -4.97 7.80
CA ASN A 111 -11.52 -5.24 9.09
C ASN A 111 -11.19 -4.22 10.20
N MET A 112 -10.15 -3.39 10.00
CA MET A 112 -9.78 -2.30 10.92
C MET A 112 -10.51 -0.98 10.61
N ILE A 113 -11.37 -0.95 9.58
CA ILE A 113 -12.22 0.20 9.24
C ILE A 113 -13.10 0.54 10.45
N CYS A 114 -13.29 1.83 10.67
CA CYS A 114 -14.10 2.38 11.74
C CYS A 114 -14.96 3.54 11.22
N SER A 115 -15.74 4.18 12.08
CA SER A 115 -16.55 5.33 11.71
C SER A 115 -15.73 6.57 11.38
N ASP A 116 -14.53 6.69 11.98
CA ASP A 116 -13.53 7.68 11.57
C ASP A 116 -12.74 7.13 10.36
N THR A 117 -11.94 7.98 9.71
CA THR A 117 -11.10 7.54 8.60
C THR A 117 -9.89 6.73 9.10
N LEU A 118 -9.66 5.58 8.49
CA LEU A 118 -8.38 4.87 8.55
C LEU A 118 -7.48 5.38 7.41
N TYR A 119 -6.34 5.94 7.73
CA TYR A 119 -5.35 6.37 6.76
C TYR A 119 -4.37 5.24 6.51
N VAL A 120 -4.18 4.90 5.24
CA VAL A 120 -3.32 3.79 4.81
C VAL A 120 -2.25 4.34 3.87
N VAL A 121 -1.01 3.99 4.14
CA VAL A 121 0.09 4.08 3.16
C VAL A 121 0.57 2.66 2.91
N THR A 122 0.64 2.28 1.65
CA THR A 122 1.18 0.99 1.22
C THR A 122 2.35 1.23 0.29
N GLY A 123 3.37 0.40 0.32
CA GLY A 123 4.53 0.63 -0.53
C GLY A 123 5.34 -0.62 -0.80
N ALA A 124 6.21 -0.47 -1.77
CA ALA A 124 7.23 -1.44 -2.16
C ALA A 124 8.61 -0.86 -1.88
N TYR A 125 9.46 -1.64 -1.25
CA TYR A 125 10.83 -1.25 -0.95
C TYR A 125 11.81 -2.02 -1.85
N PHE A 126 12.67 -1.26 -2.52
CA PHE A 126 13.67 -1.78 -3.44
C PHE A 126 15.04 -1.62 -2.78
N GLU A 127 15.60 -2.71 -2.28
CA GLU A 127 16.94 -2.69 -1.69
C GLU A 127 18.00 -2.45 -2.77
N GLY A 128 19.00 -1.62 -2.47
CA GLY A 128 20.03 -1.23 -3.44
C GLY A 128 19.65 -0.02 -4.30
N GLU A 129 18.66 0.77 -3.87
CA GLU A 129 18.33 2.08 -4.41
C GLU A 129 18.34 2.16 -5.94
N HIS A 130 17.36 1.56 -6.58
CA HIS A 130 17.19 1.77 -8.02
C HIS A 130 18.38 1.32 -8.88
N ASP A 131 19.19 0.39 -8.35
CA ASP A 131 20.27 -0.20 -9.10
C ASP A 131 19.70 -0.95 -10.31
N SER A 132 20.06 -0.50 -11.51
CA SER A 132 19.61 -1.12 -12.76
C SER A 132 20.04 -2.59 -12.88
N SER A 133 21.05 -3.05 -12.11
CA SER A 133 21.43 -4.46 -12.06
C SER A 133 20.39 -5.32 -11.35
N ILE A 134 19.58 -4.74 -10.48
CA ILE A 134 18.45 -5.41 -9.81
C ILE A 134 17.24 -5.46 -10.73
N ALA A 135 17.11 -4.49 -11.64
CA ALA A 135 15.98 -4.34 -12.56
C ALA A 135 15.78 -5.54 -13.50
N ASN A 136 16.80 -6.34 -13.71
CA ASN A 136 16.77 -7.42 -14.71
C ASN A 136 16.02 -8.68 -14.29
N LYS A 137 15.41 -8.71 -13.10
CA LYS A 137 14.73 -9.92 -12.62
C LYS A 137 13.27 -9.98 -13.02
N THR A 138 12.67 -8.84 -13.35
CA THR A 138 11.27 -8.76 -13.77
C THR A 138 11.14 -7.83 -14.95
N THR A 139 11.39 -8.36 -16.11
CA THR A 139 11.15 -7.65 -17.38
C THR A 139 9.87 -8.16 -17.99
N ASP A 140 9.05 -7.27 -18.52
CA ASP A 140 8.07 -7.70 -19.47
C ASP A 140 8.74 -7.89 -20.85
N LYS A 141 7.99 -8.50 -21.77
CA LYS A 141 8.49 -8.78 -23.14
C LYS A 141 8.69 -7.51 -23.97
N SER A 142 8.20 -6.36 -23.52
CA SER A 142 8.32 -5.08 -24.19
C SER A 142 9.55 -4.27 -23.74
N ALA A 143 10.43 -4.84 -22.94
CA ALA A 143 11.64 -4.22 -22.37
C ALA A 143 11.36 -3.08 -21.36
N ASN A 144 10.12 -2.90 -20.91
CA ASN A 144 9.80 -2.01 -19.82
C ASN A 144 9.99 -2.71 -18.49
N ASN A 145 11.16 -2.57 -17.91
CA ASN A 145 11.57 -3.28 -16.71
C ASN A 145 11.02 -2.63 -15.46
N CYS A 146 10.55 -3.47 -14.52
CA CYS A 146 10.31 -3.09 -13.14
C CYS A 146 11.10 -4.05 -12.25
N PRO A 147 11.99 -3.58 -11.36
CA PRO A 147 12.72 -4.44 -10.47
C PRO A 147 11.79 -5.11 -9.46
N THR A 148 12.20 -6.26 -8.96
CA THR A 148 11.45 -6.96 -7.91
C THR A 148 11.70 -6.26 -6.57
N PRO A 149 10.66 -5.78 -5.87
CA PRO A 149 10.82 -5.29 -4.52
C PRO A 149 11.36 -6.35 -3.58
N THR A 150 12.16 -5.95 -2.59
CA THR A 150 12.67 -6.85 -1.54
C THR A 150 11.74 -6.93 -0.34
N TYR A 151 10.99 -5.88 -0.07
CA TYR A 151 9.97 -5.81 0.98
C TYR A 151 8.73 -5.09 0.50
N TYR A 152 7.61 -5.40 1.16
CA TYR A 152 6.37 -4.65 1.07
C TYR A 152 5.95 -4.16 2.45
N TYR A 153 5.31 -3.00 2.49
CA TYR A 153 4.86 -2.44 3.75
C TYR A 153 3.46 -1.82 3.66
N LYS A 154 2.80 -1.75 4.80
CA LYS A 154 1.62 -0.92 5.02
C LYS A 154 1.79 -0.17 6.33
N ALA A 155 1.58 1.15 6.31
CA ALA A 155 1.46 1.98 7.49
C ALA A 155 0.01 2.40 7.69
N LEU A 156 -0.46 2.35 8.91
CA LEU A 156 -1.84 2.64 9.29
C LEU A 156 -1.87 3.70 10.39
N LEU A 157 -2.81 4.64 10.27
CA LEU A 157 -3.09 5.65 11.27
C LEU A 157 -4.60 5.84 11.41
N ARG A 158 -5.11 5.88 12.63
CA ARG A 158 -6.48 6.29 12.92
C ARG A 158 -6.63 6.81 14.35
N THR A 159 -7.80 7.37 14.67
CA THR A 159 -8.19 7.62 16.05
C THR A 159 -8.33 6.30 16.82
N LYS A 160 -7.93 6.28 18.09
CA LYS A 160 -7.96 5.07 18.93
C LYS A 160 -9.39 4.55 19.10
N LYS A 161 -10.35 5.44 19.37
CA LYS A 161 -11.77 5.09 19.51
C LYS A 161 -12.45 4.71 18.20
N GLY A 162 -12.03 5.31 17.09
CA GLY A 162 -12.59 5.05 15.76
C GLY A 162 -13.97 5.64 15.47
N ASN A 163 -14.52 6.43 16.38
CA ASN A 163 -15.84 7.07 16.27
C ASN A 163 -15.90 8.45 16.94
N THR A 164 -14.83 9.20 16.79
CA THR A 164 -14.71 10.54 17.42
C THR A 164 -15.38 11.63 16.58
N GLY A 165 -15.58 11.39 15.29
CA GLY A 165 -16.04 12.38 14.33
C GLY A 165 -14.99 13.46 14.02
N LYS A 166 -13.74 13.27 14.49
CA LYS A 166 -12.62 14.18 14.28
C LYS A 166 -11.68 13.71 13.18
N THR A 167 -11.08 14.64 12.51
CA THR A 167 -9.94 14.40 11.63
C THR A 167 -8.64 14.34 12.46
N ILE A 168 -7.56 13.78 11.90
CA ILE A 168 -6.29 13.59 12.65
C ILE A 168 -5.70 14.91 13.12
N ASN A 169 -5.77 15.96 12.29
CA ASN A 169 -5.23 17.29 12.61
C ASN A 169 -6.02 18.05 13.71
N GLU A 170 -7.16 17.53 14.14
CA GLU A 170 -7.92 18.06 15.28
C GLU A 170 -7.57 17.36 16.60
N ILE A 171 -6.63 16.42 16.58
CA ILE A 171 -6.21 15.64 17.74
C ILE A 171 -4.86 16.16 18.23
N SER A 172 -4.82 16.64 19.46
CA SER A 172 -3.62 17.15 20.15
C SER A 172 -3.14 16.28 21.31
N ASP A 173 -3.75 15.11 21.51
CA ASP A 173 -3.36 14.13 22.54
C ASP A 173 -2.98 12.81 21.86
N ALA A 174 -1.71 12.43 21.96
CA ALA A 174 -1.16 11.20 21.39
C ALA A 174 -1.93 9.95 21.79
N ASN A 175 -2.49 9.91 23.01
CA ASN A 175 -3.27 8.77 23.49
C ASN A 175 -4.60 8.56 22.75
N GLN A 176 -5.05 9.54 21.97
CA GLN A 176 -6.24 9.44 21.14
C GLN A 176 -5.97 8.89 19.73
N LEU A 177 -4.70 8.76 19.37
CA LEU A 177 -4.26 8.20 18.09
C LEU A 177 -3.61 6.82 18.29
N ARG A 178 -3.58 6.05 17.24
CA ARG A 178 -2.75 4.86 17.13
C ARG A 178 -2.23 4.70 15.71
N ALA A 179 -0.98 4.30 15.60
CA ALA A 179 -0.31 4.01 14.36
C ALA A 179 0.44 2.68 14.44
N ILE A 180 0.60 2.01 13.30
CA ILE A 180 1.39 0.79 13.16
C ILE A 180 1.91 0.71 11.73
N ALA A 181 3.00 0.00 11.53
CA ALA A 181 3.44 -0.42 10.21
C ALA A 181 3.64 -1.94 10.18
N PHE A 182 3.36 -2.52 9.00
CA PHE A 182 3.66 -3.89 8.64
C PHE A 182 4.82 -3.87 7.66
N TRP A 183 5.82 -4.72 7.90
CA TRP A 183 7.01 -4.83 7.06
C TRP A 183 7.26 -6.30 6.74
N LEU A 184 7.00 -6.70 5.51
CA LEU A 184 7.04 -8.09 5.08
C LEU A 184 8.11 -8.29 4.01
N GLU A 185 8.95 -9.30 4.22
CA GLU A 185 9.88 -9.74 3.20
C GLU A 185 9.12 -10.28 1.98
N HIS A 186 9.58 -9.88 0.79
CA HIS A 186 9.00 -10.34 -0.47
C HIS A 186 9.65 -11.65 -0.90
N ALA A 187 9.06 -12.75 -0.52
CA ALA A 187 9.52 -14.09 -0.82
C ALA A 187 8.35 -15.03 -1.15
N ASP A 188 8.65 -16.23 -1.61
CA ASP A 188 7.64 -17.30 -1.68
C ASP A 188 7.26 -17.72 -0.26
N THR A 189 6.08 -17.36 0.15
CA THR A 189 5.54 -17.70 1.48
C THR A 189 4.78 -19.04 1.49
N GLY A 190 4.76 -19.74 0.37
CA GLY A 190 3.97 -20.97 0.25
C GLY A 190 2.50 -20.70 0.58
N ASN A 191 1.97 -21.43 1.55
CA ASN A 191 0.59 -21.26 2.03
C ASN A 191 0.53 -20.47 3.37
N ASP A 192 1.60 -19.79 3.77
CA ASP A 192 1.57 -18.97 4.99
C ASP A 192 0.62 -17.79 4.84
N THR A 193 -0.33 -17.71 5.74
CA THR A 193 -1.32 -16.64 5.84
C THR A 193 -1.23 -15.91 7.18
N ASN A 194 -0.22 -16.24 8.00
CA ASN A 194 -0.11 -15.66 9.34
C ASN A 194 0.50 -14.26 9.27
N ILE A 195 -0.20 -13.32 9.88
CA ILE A 195 0.32 -12.00 10.21
C ILE A 195 0.48 -11.98 11.73
N THR A 196 1.70 -11.79 12.18
CA THR A 196 2.11 -11.87 13.58
C THR A 196 2.74 -10.56 14.07
N ALA A 197 3.00 -10.46 15.36
CA ALA A 197 3.69 -9.31 15.92
C ALA A 197 5.09 -9.10 15.31
N ALA A 198 5.74 -10.16 14.81
CA ALA A 198 7.05 -10.07 14.14
C ALA A 198 6.99 -9.33 12.78
N ASP A 199 5.82 -9.29 12.15
CA ASP A 199 5.59 -8.53 10.91
C ASP A 199 5.33 -7.04 11.19
N CYS A 200 5.23 -6.63 12.47
CA CYS A 200 4.86 -5.28 12.89
C CYS A 200 6.08 -4.48 13.33
N ILE A 201 6.15 -3.24 12.88
CA ILE A 201 7.14 -2.25 13.32
C ILE A 201 6.46 -0.92 13.63
N SER A 202 7.16 -0.01 14.29
CA SER A 202 6.66 1.34 14.47
C SER A 202 6.72 2.14 13.16
N VAL A 203 5.88 3.17 13.06
CA VAL A 203 5.95 4.08 11.89
C VAL A 203 7.31 4.80 11.86
N ALA A 204 7.87 5.17 13.00
CA ALA A 204 9.21 5.77 13.07
C ALA A 204 10.30 4.82 12.53
N GLU A 205 10.21 3.52 12.81
CA GLU A 205 11.16 2.54 12.24
C GLU A 205 10.95 2.39 10.72
N LEU A 206 9.70 2.42 10.25
CA LEU A 206 9.42 2.40 8.82
C LEU A 206 10.00 3.63 8.11
N GLU A 207 9.83 4.82 8.69
CA GLU A 207 10.40 6.08 8.18
C GLU A 207 11.92 6.01 8.08
N LYS A 208 12.58 5.46 9.12
CA LYS A 208 14.03 5.23 9.11
C LYS A 208 14.47 4.29 7.99
N ARG A 209 13.72 3.20 7.72
CA ARG A 209 14.05 2.24 6.67
C ARG A 209 13.86 2.79 5.27
N THR A 210 12.80 3.56 5.07
CA THR A 210 12.38 4.02 3.74
C THR A 210 12.90 5.41 3.38
N GLY A 211 13.30 6.23 4.37
CA GLY A 211 13.67 7.63 4.19
C GLY A 211 12.48 8.56 3.93
N PHE A 212 11.26 8.07 3.99
CA PHE A 212 10.04 8.87 3.84
C PHE A 212 9.50 9.30 5.20
N THR A 213 8.76 10.42 5.23
CA THR A 213 7.92 10.83 6.36
C THR A 213 6.46 10.50 6.04
N PHE A 214 5.79 9.79 6.94
CA PHE A 214 4.40 9.39 6.79
C PHE A 214 3.48 10.16 7.73
N PHE A 215 2.23 10.35 7.30
CA PHE A 215 1.18 10.99 8.11
C PHE A 215 1.50 12.42 8.57
N PRO A 216 1.86 13.32 7.66
CA PRO A 216 2.22 14.70 8.00
C PRO A 216 1.05 15.53 8.56
N MET A 217 -0.16 14.93 8.67
CA MET A 217 -1.30 15.58 9.29
C MET A 217 -1.34 15.43 10.82
N ILE A 218 -0.45 14.66 11.42
CA ILE A 218 -0.34 14.58 12.89
C ILE A 218 0.24 15.89 13.39
N ASP A 219 -0.30 16.42 14.50
CA ASP A 219 0.24 17.59 15.17
C ASP A 219 1.71 17.34 15.58
N ASP A 220 2.61 18.25 15.22
CA ASP A 220 4.05 18.12 15.45
C ASP A 220 4.38 17.88 16.94
N ALA A 221 3.56 18.42 17.85
CA ALA A 221 3.77 18.25 19.30
C ALA A 221 3.59 16.80 19.78
N ILE A 222 2.83 15.97 19.04
CA ILE A 222 2.53 14.59 19.42
C ILE A 222 3.05 13.55 18.41
N GLU A 223 3.54 13.98 17.25
CA GLU A 223 3.94 13.13 16.13
C GLU A 223 4.93 12.05 16.57
N ALA A 224 6.00 12.45 17.25
CA ALA A 224 7.05 11.52 17.69
C ALA A 224 6.50 10.46 18.65
N GLU A 225 5.56 10.82 19.53
CA GLU A 225 4.94 9.89 20.47
C GLU A 225 4.02 8.88 19.74
N VAL A 226 3.19 9.35 18.81
CA VAL A 226 2.29 8.49 18.03
C VAL A 226 3.08 7.49 17.17
N LYS A 227 4.21 7.90 16.58
CA LYS A 227 4.99 7.08 15.65
C LYS A 227 6.00 6.15 16.32
N ARG A 228 6.39 6.37 17.58
CA ARG A 228 7.52 5.65 18.22
C ARG A 228 7.27 4.18 18.53
N ALA A 229 6.02 3.77 18.71
CA ALA A 229 5.67 2.42 19.15
C ALA A 229 4.72 1.74 18.19
N ALA A 230 4.87 0.42 18.06
CA ALA A 230 3.85 -0.46 17.51
C ALA A 230 3.24 -1.27 18.65
N VAL A 231 1.93 -1.32 18.74
CA VAL A 231 1.20 -2.14 19.69
C VAL A 231 0.30 -3.10 18.91
N PRO A 232 0.84 -4.27 18.45
CA PRO A 232 0.13 -5.18 17.55
C PRO A 232 -1.25 -5.60 18.06
N SER A 233 -1.39 -5.84 19.35
CA SER A 233 -2.66 -6.22 19.98
C SER A 233 -3.78 -5.18 19.81
N GLU A 234 -3.46 -3.89 19.72
CA GLU A 234 -4.46 -2.84 19.44
C GLU A 234 -4.98 -2.91 17.99
N TRP A 235 -4.32 -3.67 17.14
CA TRP A 235 -4.65 -3.90 15.74
C TRP A 235 -5.10 -5.33 15.45
N GLY A 236 -5.39 -6.11 16.50
CA GLY A 236 -5.85 -7.49 16.37
C GLY A 236 -4.76 -8.44 15.84
N VAL A 237 -3.50 -8.14 16.13
CA VAL A 237 -2.34 -8.98 15.80
C VAL A 237 -1.73 -9.50 17.12
N ASN A 238 -1.63 -10.81 17.22
CA ASN A 238 -1.10 -11.53 18.38
C ASN A 238 0.30 -12.11 18.09
#